data_431e673964ff1e98f096a4e5804d52c2
#
_entry.id   431e673964ff1e98f096a4e5804d52c2
#
_cell.length_a   1.000
_cell.length_b   1.000
_cell.length_c   1.000
_cell.angle_alpha   90.00
_cell.angle_beta   90.00
_cell.angle_gamma   90.00
#
_symmetry.space_group_name_H-M   'P 1'
#
loop_
_entity.id
_entity.type
_entity.pdbx_description
1 polymer ?
#
loop_
_entity_poly.entity_id
_entity_poly.type
_entity_poly.pdbx_seq_one_letter_code
_entity_poly.pdbx_strand_id
1 'polypeptide(L)'
;NFERYLRKEVLKTIEGSLVWGMDEADRLFECDFSSEVFGLFRSWHNKRSLDPEGPWSRLTLVISYATEASLFITNVNQSPFNVGTHLTLNDFSSEQISQLNNQWGMPLKSKEEQEELYAMVGGQPFLIQRAFQEMVGKDLGLNDLIKNADRDDGIFGDHLRRLLVLLSAN
;
A
#
# COMPACT_ATOMS: atom_id res chain seq x y z
N ASN A 1 25.97 15.86 -5.74
CA ASN A 1 25.00 15.07 -6.51
C ASN A 1 24.68 13.80 -5.73
N PHE A 2 23.40 13.59 -5.41
CA PHE A 2 22.91 12.49 -4.58
C PHE A 2 23.25 11.10 -5.15
N GLU A 3 23.06 10.89 -6.46
CA GLU A 3 23.42 9.64 -7.13
C GLU A 3 24.89 9.25 -6.92
N ARG A 4 25.80 10.22 -7.04
CA ARG A 4 27.22 9.98 -6.81
C ARG A 4 27.49 9.57 -5.36
N TYR A 5 26.84 10.22 -4.40
CA TYR A 5 26.94 9.89 -2.99
C TYR A 5 26.45 8.47 -2.73
N LEU A 6 25.21 8.16 -3.13
CA LEU A 6 24.62 6.83 -2.96
C LEU A 6 25.53 5.73 -3.55
N ARG A 7 26.05 5.94 -4.76
CA ARG A 7 26.91 4.97 -5.41
C ARG A 7 28.25 4.77 -4.72
N LYS A 8 28.94 5.87 -4.35
CA LYS A 8 30.32 5.81 -3.88
C LYS A 8 30.44 5.57 -2.39
N GLU A 9 29.61 6.25 -1.61
CA GLU A 9 29.72 6.29 -0.16
C GLU A 9 28.81 5.28 0.54
N VAL A 10 27.78 4.79 -0.17
CA VAL A 10 26.85 3.80 0.38
C VAL A 10 27.03 2.46 -0.32
N LEU A 11 26.63 2.34 -1.60
CA LEU A 11 26.56 1.05 -2.27
C LEU A 11 27.92 0.35 -2.46
N LYS A 12 29.01 1.11 -2.54
CA LYS A 12 30.36 0.51 -2.62
C LYS A 12 30.93 0.10 -1.26
N THR A 13 30.43 0.68 -0.17
CA THR A 13 30.99 0.46 1.18
C THR A 13 30.23 -0.62 1.96
N ILE A 14 28.98 -0.85 1.66
CA ILE A 14 28.19 -1.92 2.31
C ILE A 14 28.65 -3.30 1.84
N GLU A 15 28.67 -4.27 2.75
CA GLU A 15 29.02 -5.67 2.43
C GLU A 15 27.83 -6.48 1.86
N GLY A 16 26.62 -5.94 1.91
CA GLY A 16 25.39 -6.61 1.49
C GLY A 16 24.61 -5.82 0.46
N SER A 17 23.29 -6.02 0.49
CA SER A 17 22.32 -5.30 -0.35
C SER A 17 21.58 -4.25 0.47
N LEU A 18 21.25 -3.15 -0.17
CA LEU A 18 20.40 -2.09 0.38
C LEU A 18 18.98 -2.25 -0.18
N VAL A 19 18.02 -2.40 0.71
CA VAL A 19 16.60 -2.29 0.36
C VAL A 19 16.12 -0.91 0.80
N TRP A 20 15.65 -0.12 -0.16
CA TRP A 20 15.12 1.21 0.09
C TRP A 20 13.63 1.22 -0.20
N GLY A 21 12.82 1.27 0.88
CA GLY A 21 11.37 1.39 0.81
C GLY A 21 10.93 2.84 0.76
N MET A 22 10.00 3.14 -0.13
CA MET A 22 9.29 4.42 -0.22
C MET A 22 7.80 4.14 -0.16
N ASP A 23 7.14 4.68 0.85
CA ASP A 23 5.69 4.62 1.01
C ASP A 23 5.04 5.92 0.55
N GLU A 24 3.79 5.84 0.12
CA GLU A 24 3.03 6.98 -0.41
C GLU A 24 3.77 7.73 -1.53
N ALA A 25 4.42 7.01 -2.43
CA ALA A 25 5.22 7.61 -3.51
C ALA A 25 4.37 8.39 -4.53
N ASP A 26 3.06 8.20 -4.52
CA ASP A 26 2.09 9.00 -5.28
C ASP A 26 2.10 10.48 -4.89
N ARG A 27 2.51 10.84 -3.69
CA ARG A 27 2.74 12.25 -3.32
C ARG A 27 3.80 12.94 -4.16
N LEU A 28 4.73 12.18 -4.73
CA LEU A 28 5.71 12.73 -5.66
C LEU A 28 5.09 13.11 -7.00
N PHE A 29 3.96 12.52 -7.40
CA PHE A 29 3.34 12.80 -8.70
C PHE A 29 2.92 14.27 -8.85
N GLU A 30 2.59 14.93 -7.74
CA GLU A 30 2.19 16.34 -7.71
C GLU A 30 3.38 17.31 -7.70
N CYS A 31 4.61 16.81 -7.58
CA CYS A 31 5.81 17.64 -7.52
C CYS A 31 6.36 17.94 -8.92
N ASP A 32 6.78 19.17 -9.18
CA ASP A 32 7.37 19.61 -10.46
C ASP A 32 8.60 18.79 -10.87
N PHE A 33 9.33 18.24 -9.89
CA PHE A 33 10.53 17.42 -10.10
C PHE A 33 10.26 15.91 -10.16
N SER A 34 9.01 15.50 -10.21
CA SER A 34 8.62 14.07 -10.19
C SER A 34 9.27 13.28 -11.33
N SER A 35 9.26 13.84 -12.53
CA SER A 35 9.84 13.20 -13.72
C SER A 35 11.34 12.95 -13.57
N GLU A 36 12.09 13.88 -12.96
CA GLU A 36 13.53 13.71 -12.70
C GLU A 36 13.80 12.60 -11.69
N VAL A 37 13.00 12.52 -10.61
CA VAL A 37 13.14 11.49 -9.58
C VAL A 37 12.83 10.11 -10.16
N PHE A 38 11.70 9.96 -10.85
CA PHE A 38 11.33 8.69 -11.44
C PHE A 38 12.26 8.27 -12.59
N GLY A 39 12.73 9.23 -13.38
CA GLY A 39 13.77 9.01 -14.38
C GLY A 39 15.09 8.53 -13.78
N LEU A 40 15.45 9.06 -12.61
CA LEU A 40 16.63 8.62 -11.86
C LEU A 40 16.48 7.16 -11.39
N PHE A 41 15.33 6.78 -10.82
CA PHE A 41 15.05 5.40 -10.41
C PHE A 41 15.12 4.43 -11.60
N ARG A 42 14.55 4.80 -12.72
CA ARG A 42 14.64 4.04 -13.97
C ARG A 42 16.10 3.88 -14.42
N SER A 43 16.88 4.96 -14.36
CA SER A 43 18.30 4.94 -14.71
C SER A 43 19.08 3.96 -13.83
N TRP A 44 18.81 3.92 -12.52
CA TRP A 44 19.46 2.97 -11.60
C TRP A 44 19.09 1.53 -11.91
N HIS A 45 17.84 1.27 -12.23
CA HIS A 45 17.41 -0.06 -12.69
C HIS A 45 18.16 -0.50 -13.95
N ASN A 46 18.26 0.36 -14.95
CA ASN A 46 18.98 0.05 -16.20
C ASN A 46 20.48 -0.21 -15.96
N LYS A 47 21.12 0.54 -15.03
CA LYS A 47 22.51 0.34 -14.68
C LYS A 47 22.80 -1.02 -14.06
N ARG A 48 21.83 -1.66 -13.39
CA ARG A 48 21.95 -3.04 -12.88
C ARG A 48 22.13 -4.05 -14.01
N SER A 49 21.40 -3.87 -15.10
CA SER A 49 21.47 -4.76 -16.27
C SER A 49 22.76 -4.57 -17.07
N LEU A 50 23.31 -3.34 -17.08
CA LEU A 50 24.54 -3.02 -17.79
C LEU A 50 25.80 -3.44 -17.00
N ASP A 51 25.74 -3.43 -15.68
CA ASP A 51 26.85 -3.80 -14.78
C ASP A 51 26.31 -4.64 -13.61
N PRO A 52 26.09 -5.95 -13.83
CA PRO A 52 25.52 -6.84 -12.82
C PRO A 52 26.37 -7.01 -11.56
N GLU A 53 27.68 -6.85 -11.68
CA GLU A 53 28.63 -6.89 -10.56
C GLU A 53 28.88 -5.50 -9.94
N GLY A 54 28.33 -4.47 -10.53
CA GLY A 54 28.49 -3.09 -10.10
C GLY A 54 27.67 -2.75 -8.85
N PRO A 55 27.91 -1.57 -8.28
CA PRO A 55 27.29 -1.16 -7.02
C PRO A 55 25.75 -1.06 -7.11
N TRP A 56 25.18 -0.79 -8.28
CA TRP A 56 23.74 -0.69 -8.46
C TRP A 56 23.01 -2.01 -8.33
N SER A 57 23.69 -3.15 -8.53
CA SER A 57 23.12 -4.49 -8.30
C SER A 57 22.74 -4.72 -6.84
N ARG A 58 23.37 -3.99 -5.92
CA ARG A 58 23.10 -4.06 -4.47
C ARG A 58 21.90 -3.24 -4.01
N LEU A 59 21.31 -2.39 -4.88
CA LEU A 59 20.14 -1.57 -4.54
C LEU A 59 18.85 -2.22 -4.99
N THR A 60 17.93 -2.44 -4.08
CA THR A 60 16.54 -2.79 -4.37
C THR A 60 15.63 -1.65 -3.93
N LEU A 61 14.84 -1.12 -4.86
CA LEU A 61 13.80 -0.13 -4.55
C LEU A 61 12.47 -0.85 -4.37
N VAL A 62 11.78 -0.54 -3.29
CA VAL A 62 10.40 -0.95 -3.04
C VAL A 62 9.56 0.31 -2.98
N ILE A 63 8.62 0.46 -3.91
CA ILE A 63 7.81 1.67 -4.05
C ILE A 63 6.34 1.29 -3.82
N SER A 64 5.72 1.86 -2.80
CA SER A 64 4.31 1.72 -2.50
C SER A 64 3.57 3.00 -2.92
N TYR A 65 2.42 2.83 -3.57
CA TYR A 65 1.56 3.93 -4.01
C TYR A 65 0.12 3.44 -4.15
N ALA A 66 -0.84 4.35 -3.98
CA ALA A 66 -2.27 4.04 -4.00
C ALA A 66 -3.01 4.58 -5.24
N THR A 67 -2.29 5.27 -6.14
CA THR A 67 -2.87 5.93 -7.32
C THR A 67 -2.35 5.30 -8.60
N GLU A 68 -3.14 5.31 -9.67
CA GLU A 68 -2.72 4.87 -11.00
C GLU A 68 -1.55 5.72 -11.52
N ALA A 69 -0.33 5.18 -11.46
CA ALA A 69 0.89 5.87 -11.88
C ALA A 69 0.83 6.36 -13.34
N SER A 70 0.10 5.66 -14.20
CA SER A 70 -0.11 6.02 -15.60
C SER A 70 -0.80 7.36 -15.80
N LEU A 71 -1.58 7.84 -14.83
CA LEU A 71 -2.28 9.12 -14.92
C LEU A 71 -1.35 10.32 -14.74
N PHE A 72 -0.22 10.15 -14.08
CA PHE A 72 0.68 11.24 -13.70
C PHE A 72 2.01 11.23 -14.45
N ILE A 73 2.42 10.07 -14.98
CA ILE A 73 3.68 9.94 -15.70
C ILE A 73 3.44 10.13 -17.19
N THR A 74 3.75 11.32 -17.68
CA THR A 74 3.59 11.69 -19.08
C THR A 74 4.56 10.97 -20.02
N ASN A 75 5.75 10.60 -19.53
CA ASN A 75 6.75 9.88 -20.32
C ASN A 75 6.91 8.44 -19.83
N VAL A 76 6.17 7.52 -20.45
CA VAL A 76 6.18 6.10 -20.16
C VAL A 76 7.59 5.49 -20.21
N ASN A 77 8.46 5.99 -21.10
CA ASN A 77 9.83 5.50 -21.25
C ASN A 77 10.76 5.90 -20.09
N GLN A 78 10.37 6.89 -19.29
CA GLN A 78 11.12 7.32 -18.10
C GLN A 78 10.53 6.75 -16.81
N SER A 79 9.37 6.09 -16.89
CA SER A 79 8.70 5.52 -15.73
C SER A 79 9.46 4.33 -15.16
N PRO A 80 9.76 4.26 -13.85
CA PRO A 80 10.30 3.07 -13.20
C PRO A 80 9.25 1.96 -13.08
N PHE A 81 7.97 2.31 -13.15
CA PHE A 81 6.86 1.38 -12.96
C PHE A 81 6.70 0.36 -14.10
N ASN A 82 7.38 0.54 -15.23
CA ASN A 82 7.35 -0.40 -16.36
C ASN A 82 8.47 -1.44 -16.34
N VAL A 83 9.39 -1.39 -15.38
CA VAL A 83 10.59 -2.24 -15.37
C VAL A 83 10.73 -3.09 -14.12
N GLY A 84 9.99 -2.78 -13.08
CA GLY A 84 9.98 -3.53 -11.83
C GLY A 84 8.96 -4.67 -11.83
N THR A 85 8.96 -5.45 -10.75
CA THR A 85 7.90 -6.40 -10.46
C THR A 85 6.72 -5.66 -9.84
N HIS A 86 5.55 -5.78 -10.43
CA HIS A 86 4.32 -5.23 -9.87
C HIS A 86 3.70 -6.23 -8.90
N LEU A 87 3.40 -5.75 -7.70
CA LEU A 87 2.65 -6.49 -6.69
C LEU A 87 1.36 -5.72 -6.40
N THR A 88 0.25 -6.22 -6.89
CA THR A 88 -1.07 -5.63 -6.61
C THR A 88 -1.59 -6.19 -5.29
N LEU A 89 -1.91 -5.31 -4.36
CA LEU A 89 -2.59 -5.66 -3.11
C LEU A 89 -4.09 -5.56 -3.36
N ASN A 90 -4.73 -6.73 -3.41
CA ASN A 90 -6.18 -6.82 -3.56
C ASN A 90 -6.88 -6.83 -2.19
N ASP A 91 -8.17 -6.58 -2.20
CA ASP A 91 -9.03 -6.80 -1.05
C ASP A 91 -8.97 -8.26 -0.58
N PHE A 92 -9.22 -8.51 0.69
CA PHE A 92 -9.23 -9.86 1.24
C PHE A 92 -10.31 -10.72 0.60
N SER A 93 -9.94 -11.94 0.23
CA SER A 93 -10.91 -12.98 -0.10
C SER A 93 -11.65 -13.46 1.15
N SER A 94 -12.78 -14.16 0.96
CA SER A 94 -13.52 -14.80 2.05
C SER A 94 -12.66 -15.77 2.87
N GLU A 95 -11.74 -16.51 2.20
CA GLU A 95 -10.80 -17.40 2.87
C GLU A 95 -9.79 -16.64 3.73
N GLN A 96 -9.29 -15.52 3.24
CA GLN A 96 -8.35 -14.67 4.00
C GLN A 96 -9.03 -14.04 5.22
N ILE A 97 -10.30 -13.63 5.09
CA ILE A 97 -11.09 -13.14 6.23
C ILE A 97 -11.31 -14.26 7.26
N SER A 98 -11.59 -15.48 6.81
CA SER A 98 -11.71 -16.63 7.70
C SER A 98 -10.43 -16.94 8.46
N GLN A 99 -9.27 -16.88 7.79
CA GLN A 99 -7.96 -17.04 8.42
C GLN A 99 -7.69 -15.93 9.44
N LEU A 100 -7.98 -14.68 9.08
CA LEU A 100 -7.83 -13.54 9.97
C LEU A 100 -8.78 -13.65 11.19
N ASN A 101 -10.03 -14.07 10.99
CA ASN A 101 -10.99 -14.33 12.05
C ASN A 101 -10.45 -15.33 13.10
N ASN A 102 -9.82 -16.42 12.63
CA ASN A 102 -9.17 -17.38 13.51
C ASN A 102 -8.02 -16.77 14.31
N GLN A 103 -7.19 -15.93 13.68
CA GLN A 103 -6.08 -15.25 14.35
C GLN A 103 -6.54 -14.26 15.43
N TRP A 104 -7.71 -13.63 15.23
CA TRP A 104 -8.33 -12.71 16.18
C TRP A 104 -9.17 -13.38 17.28
N GLY A 105 -9.14 -14.72 17.36
CA GLY A 105 -9.90 -15.48 18.36
C GLY A 105 -11.37 -15.66 18.01
N MET A 106 -11.69 -15.66 16.73
CA MET A 106 -13.02 -15.87 16.16
C MET A 106 -14.09 -14.87 16.68
N PRO A 107 -13.90 -13.55 16.46
CA PRO A 107 -14.95 -12.58 16.77
C PRO A 107 -16.23 -12.85 15.98
N LEU A 108 -16.13 -13.28 14.71
CA LEU A 108 -17.26 -13.78 13.91
C LEU A 108 -17.50 -15.25 14.22
N LYS A 109 -18.70 -15.59 14.66
CA LYS A 109 -19.03 -16.91 15.22
C LYS A 109 -19.53 -17.89 14.17
N SER A 110 -19.97 -17.43 13.02
CA SER A 110 -20.48 -18.26 11.94
C SER A 110 -20.00 -17.81 10.56
N LYS A 111 -20.25 -18.66 9.56
CA LYS A 111 -19.95 -18.33 8.17
C LYS A 111 -20.85 -17.21 7.65
N GLU A 112 -22.12 -17.21 8.07
CA GLU A 112 -23.10 -16.19 7.73
C GLU A 112 -22.64 -14.81 8.22
N GLU A 113 -22.12 -14.70 9.44
CA GLU A 113 -21.53 -13.45 9.94
C GLU A 113 -20.31 -13.01 9.13
N GLN A 114 -19.48 -13.94 8.64
CA GLN A 114 -18.35 -13.60 7.78
C GLN A 114 -18.84 -13.07 6.41
N GLU A 115 -19.85 -13.69 5.83
CA GLU A 115 -20.46 -13.25 4.58
C GLU A 115 -21.15 -11.89 4.73
N GLU A 116 -21.81 -11.64 5.85
CA GLU A 116 -22.45 -10.36 6.16
C GLU A 116 -21.41 -9.22 6.32
N LEU A 117 -20.34 -9.46 7.07
CA LEU A 117 -19.25 -8.49 7.18
C LEU A 117 -18.62 -8.24 5.80
N TYR A 118 -18.37 -9.29 5.02
CA TYR A 118 -17.83 -9.16 3.68
C TYR A 118 -18.74 -8.34 2.76
N ALA A 119 -20.05 -8.59 2.79
CA ALA A 119 -21.02 -7.83 2.01
C ALA A 119 -21.04 -6.33 2.39
N MET A 120 -20.81 -6.02 3.66
CA MET A 120 -20.81 -4.64 4.16
C MET A 120 -19.54 -3.87 3.76
N VAL A 121 -18.34 -4.48 3.84
CA VAL A 121 -17.06 -3.76 3.68
C VAL A 121 -16.22 -4.21 2.47
N GLY A 122 -16.71 -5.18 1.68
CA GLY A 122 -16.10 -5.60 0.41
C GLY A 122 -14.75 -6.28 0.52
N GLY A 123 -14.36 -6.74 1.72
CA GLY A 123 -13.04 -7.34 1.94
C GLY A 123 -11.90 -6.32 2.12
N GLN A 124 -12.19 -5.02 2.16
CA GLN A 124 -11.18 -3.98 2.31
C GLN A 124 -10.38 -4.18 3.62
N PRO A 125 -9.04 -4.37 3.54
CA PRO A 125 -8.23 -4.84 4.67
C PRO A 125 -8.32 -3.96 5.92
N PHE A 126 -8.29 -2.64 5.73
CA PHE A 126 -8.39 -1.68 6.85
C PHE A 126 -9.74 -1.79 7.57
N LEU A 127 -10.83 -1.90 6.81
CA LEU A 127 -12.20 -1.96 7.39
C LEU A 127 -12.41 -3.30 8.10
N ILE A 128 -11.96 -4.41 7.54
CA ILE A 128 -12.02 -5.73 8.20
C ILE A 128 -11.21 -5.71 9.51
N GLN A 129 -9.97 -5.23 9.47
CA GLN A 129 -9.13 -5.17 10.65
C GLN A 129 -9.73 -4.24 11.71
N ARG A 130 -10.29 -3.10 11.30
CA ARG A 130 -10.95 -2.17 12.21
C ARG A 130 -12.19 -2.78 12.87
N ALA A 131 -12.99 -3.53 12.09
CA ALA A 131 -14.14 -4.26 12.63
C ALA A 131 -13.70 -5.28 13.70
N PHE A 132 -12.69 -6.10 13.40
CA PHE A 132 -12.20 -7.09 14.37
C PHE A 132 -11.62 -6.46 15.63
N GLN A 133 -10.85 -5.37 15.47
CA GLN A 133 -10.30 -4.63 16.62
C GLN A 133 -11.42 -4.13 17.54
N GLU A 134 -12.49 -3.61 16.96
CA GLU A 134 -13.62 -3.09 17.73
C GLU A 134 -14.42 -4.21 18.40
N MET A 135 -14.69 -5.29 17.67
CA MET A 135 -15.42 -6.46 18.20
C MET A 135 -14.67 -7.10 19.38
N VAL A 136 -13.35 -7.35 19.22
CA VAL A 136 -12.53 -7.95 20.26
C VAL A 136 -12.30 -6.99 21.43
N GLY A 137 -12.01 -5.72 21.12
CA GLY A 137 -11.69 -4.71 22.16
C GLY A 137 -12.86 -4.35 23.06
N LYS A 138 -14.07 -4.44 22.55
CA LYS A 138 -15.31 -4.09 23.28
C LYS A 138 -16.22 -5.28 23.56
N ASP A 139 -15.80 -6.49 23.17
CA ASP A 139 -16.62 -7.72 23.28
C ASP A 139 -17.99 -7.58 22.57
N LEU A 140 -17.98 -7.00 21.36
CA LEU A 140 -19.19 -6.73 20.57
C LEU A 140 -19.47 -7.84 19.57
N GLY A 141 -20.76 -8.17 19.40
CA GLY A 141 -21.21 -9.00 18.29
C GLY A 141 -21.31 -8.22 16.98
N LEU A 142 -21.33 -8.94 15.84
CA LEU A 142 -21.44 -8.32 14.51
C LEU A 142 -22.69 -7.44 14.38
N ASN A 143 -23.82 -7.86 14.90
CA ASN A 143 -25.08 -7.10 14.84
C ASN A 143 -24.98 -5.72 15.51
N ASP A 144 -24.26 -5.61 16.61
CA ASP A 144 -24.06 -4.35 17.31
C ASP A 144 -23.07 -3.45 16.57
N LEU A 145 -22.09 -4.04 15.91
CA LEU A 145 -21.18 -3.34 15.03
C LEU A 145 -21.91 -2.75 13.83
N ILE A 146 -22.74 -3.54 13.15
CA ILE A 146 -23.50 -3.10 11.96
C ILE A 146 -24.45 -1.94 12.28
N LYS A 147 -25.16 -1.99 13.40
CA LYS A 147 -26.08 -0.90 13.82
C LYS A 147 -25.41 0.47 13.93
N ASN A 148 -24.10 0.51 14.14
CA ASN A 148 -23.34 1.72 14.35
C ASN A 148 -22.30 1.98 13.24
N ALA A 149 -22.25 1.15 12.23
CA ALA A 149 -21.20 1.17 11.21
C ALA A 149 -21.19 2.44 10.34
N ASP A 150 -22.39 2.91 9.98
CA ASP A 150 -22.65 4.05 9.10
C ASP A 150 -22.79 5.40 9.82
N ARG A 151 -22.71 5.39 11.16
CA ARG A 151 -22.83 6.63 11.94
C ARG A 151 -21.57 7.47 11.84
N ASP A 152 -21.73 8.77 11.93
CA ASP A 152 -20.60 9.73 11.96
C ASP A 152 -19.62 9.48 13.12
N ASP A 153 -20.14 9.05 14.27
CA ASP A 153 -19.39 8.65 15.47
C ASP A 153 -19.10 7.13 15.50
N GLY A 154 -19.46 6.40 14.43
CA GLY A 154 -19.28 4.97 14.28
C GLY A 154 -17.85 4.58 13.95
N ILE A 155 -17.61 3.25 13.93
CA ILE A 155 -16.25 2.70 13.76
C ILE A 155 -15.60 3.06 12.41
N PHE A 156 -16.40 3.31 11.38
CA PHE A 156 -15.95 3.70 10.05
C PHE A 156 -16.12 5.20 9.77
N GLY A 157 -16.67 5.99 10.70
CA GLY A 157 -17.00 7.40 10.51
C GLY A 157 -15.82 8.24 10.04
N ASP A 158 -14.65 8.08 10.64
CA ASP A 158 -13.43 8.79 10.21
C ASP A 158 -13.00 8.42 8.78
N HIS A 159 -13.12 7.16 8.41
CA HIS A 159 -12.80 6.69 7.06
C HIS A 159 -13.80 7.24 6.05
N LEU A 160 -15.09 7.15 6.35
CA LEU A 160 -16.15 7.67 5.48
C LEU A 160 -16.04 9.19 5.28
N ARG A 161 -15.75 9.95 6.33
CA ARG A 161 -15.51 11.41 6.21
C ARG A 161 -14.32 11.74 5.30
N ARG A 162 -13.21 10.99 5.41
CA ARG A 162 -12.06 11.18 4.50
C ARG A 162 -12.44 10.93 3.05
N LEU A 163 -13.19 9.87 2.77
CA LEU A 163 -13.67 9.57 1.41
C LEU A 163 -14.59 10.67 0.89
N LEU A 164 -15.52 11.17 1.72
CA LEU A 164 -16.41 12.27 1.32
C LEU A 164 -15.65 13.55 1.00
N VAL A 165 -14.60 13.89 1.78
CA VAL A 165 -13.74 15.05 1.50
C VAL A 165 -13.02 14.88 0.16
N LEU A 166 -12.45 13.70 -0.10
CA LEU A 166 -11.77 13.41 -1.38
C LEU A 166 -12.72 13.50 -2.58
N LEU A 167 -13.94 12.98 -2.44
CA LEU A 167 -14.96 13.02 -3.51
C LEU A 167 -15.51 14.43 -3.73
N SER A 168 -15.54 15.28 -2.71
CA SER A 168 -16.03 16.67 -2.83
C SER A 168 -15.00 17.63 -3.39
N ALA A 169 -13.72 17.24 -3.44
CA ALA A 169 -12.62 18.06 -3.95
C ALA A 169 -12.38 17.88 -5.48
N ASN A 170 -13.07 16.92 -6.09
CA ASN A 170 -13.07 16.66 -7.54
C ASN A 170 -14.38 17.13 -8.18
#